data_f0dd9f31fabdf0d1b15ad91aaa4269cd
#
_entry.id   f0dd9f31fabdf0d1b15ad91aaa4269cd
#
_cell.length_a   1.000
_cell.length_b   1.000
_cell.length_c   1.000
_cell.angle_alpha   90.00
_cell.angle_beta   90.00
_cell.angle_gamma   90.00
#
_symmetry.space_group_name_H-M   'P 1'
#
loop_
_entity.id
_entity.type
_entity.pdbx_description
1 polymer ?
#
loop_
_entity_poly.entity_id
_entity_poly.type
_entity_poly.pdbx_seq_one_letter_code
_entity_poly.pdbx_strand_id
1 'polypeptide(L)'
;LTAPAEAWQRQQLDEILAEVVTAGGDTAVELSPPELRTLLAHRLEGRPTRANFRSGHLTFCTLMPMRSVPHRVVCLLGLDDGSFPRQPPRDGDNLLLSDRRPGDRDPRTEDRQLLLDALLAARDALIITYSGNDERTNAPLPPAVPVGELLDAIDASARTPHGRARDLVVIHHPLQAFDPRNFLSAGAEPARAAAHGPWSFDAAAMGGARALTLPRTEPPPFLAEPLEPSPGADLVTLEELVSFLQRPVRAFLRQRLGISLQRDEDVVQDALPIALDALARWSVGQRLLEARLDGTAARDAVLAEIARGGLPPGELARPVLEELWPGVEALVAVAERQRGGQESRTLATNLVFDDGTRLTGSVAEVRGHVLVSVSYSRLHPRHRLASWARLLALSAAHPDIPFESITIGRGQESSVTVARVPQLGPTPELRHRTATAELKALIALRAEGLRVPLPVPCKTAHSYAAATRRGLDDPIEAANEVWGSRFGYTGEDAEPEHQLALPVTLDIDRLGALAVRVWDPLLAREVIE
;
A
#
# COMPACT_ATOMS: atom_id res chain seq x y z
N LEU A 1 -16.44 31.57 -11.12
CA LEU A 1 -17.81 31.28 -10.67
C LEU A 1 -17.92 31.36 -9.14
N THR A 2 -17.33 32.39 -8.54
CA THR A 2 -17.41 32.68 -7.10
C THR A 2 -18.65 33.52 -6.79
N ALA A 3 -19.30 33.26 -5.66
CA ALA A 3 -20.42 34.05 -5.20
C ALA A 3 -19.97 35.51 -4.93
N PRO A 4 -20.84 36.54 -5.07
CA PRO A 4 -20.46 37.94 -4.82
C PRO A 4 -19.84 38.17 -3.44
N ALA A 5 -20.24 37.41 -2.43
CA ALA A 5 -19.67 37.46 -1.09
C ALA A 5 -18.19 36.97 -1.01
N GLU A 6 -17.71 36.26 -2.02
CA GLU A 6 -16.37 35.67 -2.11
C GLU A 6 -15.46 36.44 -3.10
N ALA A 7 -15.88 37.60 -3.59
CA ALA A 7 -15.12 38.40 -4.55
C ALA A 7 -13.69 38.77 -4.04
N TRP A 8 -13.49 38.85 -2.74
CA TRP A 8 -12.20 39.08 -2.11
C TRP A 8 -11.19 37.93 -2.35
N GLN A 9 -11.67 36.69 -2.42
CA GLN A 9 -10.81 35.52 -2.71
C GLN A 9 -10.29 35.60 -4.15
N ARG A 10 -11.14 36.03 -5.07
CA ARG A 10 -10.75 36.25 -6.46
C ARG A 10 -9.68 37.35 -6.56
N GLN A 11 -9.91 38.47 -5.88
CA GLN A 11 -8.93 39.55 -5.85
C GLN A 11 -7.56 39.09 -5.30
N GLN A 12 -7.58 38.29 -4.23
CA GLN A 12 -6.35 37.73 -3.64
C GLN A 12 -5.63 36.79 -4.63
N LEU A 13 -6.37 35.99 -5.38
CA LEU A 13 -5.79 35.12 -6.42
C LEU A 13 -5.18 35.97 -7.56
N ASP A 14 -5.89 37.01 -8.00
CA ASP A 14 -5.40 37.91 -9.04
C ASP A 14 -4.11 38.65 -8.60
N GLU A 15 -4.01 39.05 -7.34
CA GLU A 15 -2.80 39.63 -6.75
C GLU A 15 -1.62 38.65 -6.75
N ILE A 16 -1.84 37.38 -6.36
CA ILE A 16 -0.82 36.34 -6.37
C ILE A 16 -0.33 36.05 -7.79
N LEU A 17 -1.26 35.98 -8.74
CA LEU A 17 -0.91 35.78 -10.16
C LEU A 17 -0.08 36.95 -10.68
N ALA A 18 -0.45 38.17 -10.33
CA ALA A 18 0.32 39.37 -10.71
C ALA A 18 1.72 39.39 -10.09
N GLU A 19 1.87 38.97 -8.82
CA GLU A 19 3.18 38.80 -8.19
C GLU A 19 4.05 37.77 -8.92
N VAL A 20 3.49 36.61 -9.32
CA VAL A 20 4.21 35.58 -10.05
C VAL A 20 4.69 36.09 -11.42
N VAL A 21 3.81 36.79 -12.15
CA VAL A 21 4.17 37.38 -13.44
C VAL A 21 5.26 38.45 -13.27
N THR A 22 5.14 39.29 -12.26
CA THR A 22 6.13 40.36 -11.98
C THR A 22 7.48 39.76 -11.57
N ALA A 23 7.47 38.68 -10.78
CA ALA A 23 8.70 38.00 -10.36
C ALA A 23 9.38 37.26 -11.53
N GLY A 24 8.62 36.81 -12.52
CA GLY A 24 9.15 36.20 -13.76
C GLY A 24 9.87 37.20 -14.67
N GLY A 25 9.57 38.48 -14.57
CA GLY A 25 10.18 39.53 -15.40
C GLY A 25 10.04 39.24 -16.90
N ASP A 26 11.08 39.55 -17.65
CA ASP A 26 11.13 39.30 -19.09
C ASP A 26 11.55 37.85 -19.45
N THR A 27 11.63 36.96 -18.48
CA THR A 27 12.06 35.57 -18.71
C THR A 27 10.90 34.76 -19.26
N ALA A 28 10.90 34.48 -20.56
CA ALA A 28 9.92 33.60 -21.20
C ALA A 28 10.24 32.13 -20.87
N VAL A 29 9.78 31.64 -19.73
CA VAL A 29 9.83 30.23 -19.37
C VAL A 29 8.44 29.62 -19.58
N GLU A 30 8.35 28.65 -20.47
CA GLU A 30 7.13 27.86 -20.62
C GLU A 30 7.01 26.88 -19.44
N LEU A 31 5.93 27.01 -18.66
CA LEU A 31 5.61 26.10 -17.57
C LEU A 31 4.56 25.10 -18.02
N SER A 32 4.77 23.85 -17.72
CA SER A 32 3.74 22.83 -17.87
C SER A 32 2.62 23.02 -16.82
N PRO A 33 1.39 22.57 -17.09
CA PRO A 33 0.30 22.68 -16.12
C PRO A 33 0.60 22.09 -14.73
N PRO A 34 1.33 20.97 -14.58
CA PRO A 34 1.76 20.46 -13.27
C PRO A 34 2.72 21.40 -12.53
N GLU A 35 3.69 22.00 -13.22
CA GLU A 35 4.64 22.95 -12.62
C GLU A 35 3.95 24.23 -12.15
N LEU A 36 3.04 24.77 -12.98
CA LEU A 36 2.22 25.92 -12.61
C LEU A 36 1.35 25.61 -11.39
N ARG A 37 0.75 24.42 -11.34
CA ARG A 37 -0.05 23.98 -10.19
C ARG A 37 0.79 23.91 -8.90
N THR A 38 1.99 23.34 -8.98
CA THR A 38 2.91 23.24 -7.85
C THR A 38 3.34 24.62 -7.35
N LEU A 39 3.70 25.52 -8.27
CA LEU A 39 4.08 26.89 -7.97
C LEU A 39 2.94 27.67 -7.28
N LEU A 40 1.71 27.55 -7.78
CA LEU A 40 0.54 28.20 -7.20
C LEU A 40 0.17 27.57 -5.85
N ALA A 41 0.23 26.26 -5.71
CA ALA A 41 -0.03 25.58 -4.45
C ALA A 41 0.91 26.10 -3.35
N HIS A 42 2.21 26.15 -3.62
CA HIS A 42 3.21 26.65 -2.68
C HIS A 42 2.98 28.14 -2.30
N ARG A 43 2.51 28.97 -3.26
CA ARG A 43 2.23 30.39 -3.01
C ARG A 43 0.90 30.62 -2.25
N LEU A 44 -0.05 29.72 -2.39
CA LEU A 44 -1.34 29.77 -1.71
C LEU A 44 -1.29 29.10 -0.33
N GLU A 45 -0.31 28.24 -0.09
CA GLU A 45 -0.10 27.61 1.21
C GLU A 45 0.29 28.67 2.29
N GLY A 46 -0.42 28.65 3.41
CA GLY A 46 -0.01 29.37 4.62
C GLY A 46 -0.39 30.85 4.70
N ARG A 47 -1.21 31.40 3.79
CA ARG A 47 -1.74 32.75 4.00
C ARG A 47 -3.00 32.70 4.89
N PRO A 48 -2.91 33.13 6.17
CA PRO A 48 -4.09 33.15 7.03
C PRO A 48 -5.11 34.14 6.46
N THR A 49 -6.32 33.65 6.18
CA THR A 49 -7.48 34.51 5.97
C THR A 49 -7.67 35.40 7.19
N ARG A 50 -8.21 36.63 7.02
CA ARG A 50 -8.46 37.58 8.13
C ARG A 50 -9.17 36.87 9.28
N ALA A 51 -8.43 36.55 10.33
CA ALA A 51 -9.02 36.03 11.54
C ALA A 51 -9.78 37.15 12.23
N ASN A 52 -11.06 36.98 12.45
CA ASN A 52 -11.87 37.86 13.26
C ASN A 52 -11.41 37.68 14.73
N PHE A 53 -10.58 38.59 15.19
CA PHE A 53 -10.09 38.61 16.55
C PHE A 53 -11.12 39.24 17.50
N ARG A 54 -11.36 38.63 18.67
CA ARG A 54 -12.35 39.04 19.67
C ARG A 54 -13.79 39.14 19.16
N SER A 55 -14.20 38.20 18.34
CA SER A 55 -15.57 38.14 17.82
C SER A 55 -16.59 37.54 18.81
N GLY A 56 -16.17 37.17 20.02
CA GLY A 56 -17.00 36.45 20.99
C GLY A 56 -17.07 34.92 20.73
N HIS A 57 -16.34 34.43 19.74
CA HIS A 57 -16.26 33.02 19.39
C HIS A 57 -14.92 32.42 19.85
N LEU A 58 -14.82 31.08 19.72
CA LEU A 58 -13.59 30.34 19.92
C LEU A 58 -12.52 30.80 18.89
N THR A 59 -11.30 31.09 19.35
CA THR A 59 -10.20 31.52 18.49
C THR A 59 -9.19 30.40 18.33
N PHE A 60 -8.90 30.00 17.09
CA PHE A 60 -7.81 29.11 16.73
C PHE A 60 -6.69 29.91 16.08
N CYS A 61 -5.47 29.76 16.58
CA CYS A 61 -4.31 30.45 16.05
C CYS A 61 -3.02 29.73 16.42
N THR A 62 -1.91 30.13 15.82
CA THR A 62 -0.58 29.75 16.30
C THR A 62 -0.21 30.56 17.54
N LEU A 63 0.83 30.16 18.29
CA LEU A 63 1.26 30.85 19.51
C LEU A 63 1.65 32.31 19.28
N MET A 64 2.21 32.63 18.11
CA MET A 64 2.83 33.94 17.85
C MET A 64 1.84 35.13 17.80
N PRO A 65 0.68 35.08 17.12
CA PRO A 65 -0.23 36.23 17.03
C PRO A 65 -0.91 36.60 18.34
N MET A 66 -0.94 35.73 19.33
CA MET A 66 -1.71 35.86 20.56
C MET A 66 -0.84 36.16 21.79
N ARG A 67 0.40 36.60 21.58
CA ARG A 67 1.31 36.95 22.66
C ARG A 67 0.67 37.94 23.61
N SER A 68 0.76 37.63 24.91
CA SER A 68 0.33 38.51 26.00
C SER A 68 -1.14 38.96 25.96
N VAL A 69 -2.01 38.29 25.20
CA VAL A 69 -3.44 38.59 25.20
C VAL A 69 -4.14 37.69 26.22
N PRO A 70 -4.70 38.25 27.31
CA PRO A 70 -5.33 37.46 28.35
C PRO A 70 -6.63 36.82 27.86
N HIS A 71 -6.77 35.51 28.10
CA HIS A 71 -7.96 34.71 27.86
C HIS A 71 -8.40 33.99 29.13
N ARG A 72 -9.70 33.68 29.24
CA ARG A 72 -10.17 32.90 30.38
C ARG A 72 -9.61 31.49 30.36
N VAL A 73 -9.65 30.84 29.16
CA VAL A 73 -9.13 29.51 28.94
C VAL A 73 -8.17 29.53 27.76
N VAL A 74 -7.00 28.94 27.96
CA VAL A 74 -5.99 28.74 26.90
C VAL A 74 -5.80 27.23 26.72
N CYS A 75 -5.94 26.76 25.47
CA CYS A 75 -5.67 25.37 25.09
C CYS A 75 -4.45 25.34 24.17
N LEU A 76 -3.40 24.64 24.61
CA LEU A 76 -2.19 24.41 23.83
C LEU A 76 -2.23 22.97 23.31
N LEU A 77 -2.28 22.80 22.00
CA LEU A 77 -2.45 21.49 21.37
C LEU A 77 -1.13 21.02 20.73
N GLY A 78 -0.81 19.73 20.91
CA GLY A 78 0.30 19.07 20.22
C GLY A 78 1.68 19.53 20.73
N LEU A 79 1.85 19.66 22.05
CA LEU A 79 3.16 19.93 22.65
C LEU A 79 3.97 18.63 22.81
N ASP A 80 4.22 17.99 21.67
CA ASP A 80 4.92 16.71 21.57
C ASP A 80 6.44 16.92 21.56
N ASP A 81 7.18 15.93 22.05
CA ASP A 81 8.63 15.90 21.92
C ASP A 81 9.02 15.84 20.43
N GLY A 82 10.02 16.64 20.05
CA GLY A 82 10.45 16.78 18.65
C GLY A 82 9.63 17.78 17.81
N SER A 83 8.36 18.06 18.17
CA SER A 83 7.53 19.07 17.50
C SER A 83 7.64 20.45 18.15
N PHE A 84 7.80 20.49 19.47
CA PHE A 84 7.96 21.70 20.24
C PHE A 84 9.09 21.57 21.28
N PRO A 85 10.00 22.54 21.42
CA PRO A 85 10.19 23.74 20.59
C PRO A 85 10.61 23.41 19.16
N ARG A 86 10.27 24.30 18.20
CA ARG A 86 10.63 24.14 16.79
C ARG A 86 12.14 23.96 16.64
N GLN A 87 12.51 23.00 15.83
CA GLN A 87 13.90 22.78 15.48
C GLN A 87 14.19 23.43 14.11
N PRO A 88 15.30 24.17 13.97
CA PRO A 88 15.70 24.67 12.67
C PRO A 88 16.01 23.48 11.75
N PRO A 89 15.68 23.57 10.45
CA PRO A 89 16.05 22.53 9.48
C PRO A 89 17.57 22.30 9.52
N ARG A 90 17.98 21.03 9.45
CA ARG A 90 19.38 20.62 9.38
C ARG A 90 19.74 20.21 7.95
N ASP A 91 19.48 21.10 7.02
CA ASP A 91 19.69 20.91 5.57
C ASP A 91 21.14 21.25 5.11
N GLY A 92 21.99 21.69 6.03
CA GLY A 92 23.36 22.09 5.73
C GLY A 92 23.52 23.56 5.31
N ASP A 93 22.44 24.23 4.94
CA ASP A 93 22.47 25.61 4.46
C ASP A 93 22.40 26.66 5.58
N ASN A 94 22.07 26.24 6.78
CA ASN A 94 21.94 27.13 7.93
C ASN A 94 23.28 27.30 8.65
N LEU A 95 24.09 28.27 8.20
CA LEU A 95 25.40 28.59 8.77
C LEU A 95 25.33 29.09 10.21
N LEU A 96 24.19 29.63 10.67
CA LEU A 96 24.00 30.10 12.05
C LEU A 96 24.00 28.93 13.06
N LEU A 97 23.86 27.69 12.63
CA LEU A 97 23.96 26.54 13.52
C LEU A 97 25.40 26.25 13.94
N SER A 98 26.38 26.55 13.07
CA SER A 98 27.81 26.30 13.31
C SER A 98 28.56 27.45 13.94
N ASP A 99 28.15 28.70 13.70
CA ASP A 99 28.83 29.92 14.18
C ASP A 99 27.79 30.92 14.72
N ARG A 100 27.21 30.61 15.88
CA ARG A 100 26.24 31.48 16.56
C ARG A 100 26.92 32.67 17.22
N ARG A 101 26.34 33.86 17.00
CA ARG A 101 26.81 35.11 17.61
C ARG A 101 25.76 35.69 18.59
N PRO A 102 26.17 36.48 19.57
CA PRO A 102 25.23 37.21 20.41
C PRO A 102 24.28 38.07 19.56
N GLY A 103 22.98 37.87 19.71
CA GLY A 103 21.92 38.53 18.94
C GLY A 103 21.32 37.71 17.82
N ASP A 104 21.90 36.56 17.47
CA ASP A 104 21.28 35.61 16.52
C ASP A 104 20.01 35.01 17.11
N ARG A 105 19.00 34.87 16.26
CA ARG A 105 17.71 34.26 16.64
C ARG A 105 17.87 32.79 16.98
N ASP A 106 17.30 32.41 18.12
CA ASP A 106 17.17 31.00 18.50
C ASP A 106 15.68 30.61 18.60
N PRO A 107 15.14 29.87 17.61
CA PRO A 107 13.74 29.46 17.63
C PRO A 107 13.34 28.73 18.92
N ARG A 108 14.24 27.94 19.51
CA ARG A 108 13.96 27.22 20.75
C ARG A 108 13.75 28.17 21.95
N THR A 109 14.56 29.21 22.06
CA THR A 109 14.41 30.20 23.11
C THR A 109 13.16 31.05 22.89
N GLU A 110 12.88 31.41 21.63
CA GLU A 110 11.65 32.14 21.27
C GLU A 110 10.39 31.30 21.61
N ASP A 111 10.37 30.03 21.30
CA ASP A 111 9.24 29.14 21.58
C ASP A 111 9.02 28.93 23.09
N ARG A 112 10.10 28.87 23.89
CA ARG A 112 9.99 28.82 25.35
C ARG A 112 9.38 30.13 25.90
N GLN A 113 9.76 31.29 25.34
CA GLN A 113 9.15 32.54 25.70
C GLN A 113 7.67 32.59 25.31
N LEU A 114 7.32 32.09 24.11
CA LEU A 114 5.92 32.00 23.67
C LEU A 114 5.07 31.10 24.58
N LEU A 115 5.63 29.97 25.03
CA LEU A 115 4.97 29.13 26.01
C LEU A 115 4.73 29.86 27.33
N LEU A 116 5.73 30.59 27.84
CA LEU A 116 5.59 31.38 29.06
C LEU A 116 4.53 32.48 28.90
N ASP A 117 4.53 33.18 27.77
CA ASP A 117 3.51 34.19 27.46
C ASP A 117 2.10 33.58 27.43
N ALA A 118 1.93 32.36 26.87
CA ALA A 118 0.66 31.64 26.84
C ALA A 118 0.21 31.19 28.24
N LEU A 119 1.14 30.68 29.05
CA LEU A 119 0.90 30.32 30.44
C LEU A 119 0.36 31.53 31.25
N LEU A 120 1.02 32.68 31.12
CA LEU A 120 0.65 33.90 31.82
C LEU A 120 -0.64 34.55 31.28
N ALA A 121 -1.02 34.23 30.04
CA ALA A 121 -2.25 34.73 29.43
C ALA A 121 -3.51 33.96 29.91
N ALA A 122 -3.38 32.76 30.43
CA ALA A 122 -4.49 31.96 30.94
C ALA A 122 -4.94 32.48 32.33
N ARG A 123 -6.23 32.85 32.47
CA ARG A 123 -6.78 33.38 33.73
C ARG A 123 -7.49 32.36 34.59
N ASP A 124 -8.34 31.53 33.95
CA ASP A 124 -9.20 30.58 34.66
C ASP A 124 -8.68 29.14 34.50
N ALA A 125 -8.28 28.77 33.30
CA ALA A 125 -7.78 27.43 33.03
C ALA A 125 -6.74 27.40 31.90
N LEU A 126 -5.74 26.52 32.05
CA LEU A 126 -4.77 26.16 31.03
C LEU A 126 -4.91 24.66 30.75
N ILE A 127 -5.06 24.33 29.48
CA ILE A 127 -5.13 22.94 29.01
C ILE A 127 -3.96 22.72 28.04
N ILE A 128 -3.15 21.72 28.32
CA ILE A 128 -2.03 21.32 27.46
C ILE A 128 -2.27 19.89 27.01
N THR A 129 -2.16 19.63 25.70
CA THR A 129 -2.26 18.27 25.16
C THR A 129 -0.97 17.87 24.46
N TYR A 130 -0.61 16.61 24.59
CA TYR A 130 0.48 15.97 23.87
C TYR A 130 0.18 14.49 23.65
N SER A 131 0.86 13.86 22.68
CA SER A 131 0.76 12.44 22.40
C SER A 131 1.50 11.66 23.48
N GLY A 132 0.77 11.08 24.41
CA GLY A 132 1.35 10.33 25.54
C GLY A 132 1.80 8.91 25.18
N ASN A 133 1.35 8.38 24.04
CA ASN A 133 1.69 7.05 23.58
C ASN A 133 1.85 7.02 22.06
N ASP A 134 2.75 6.19 21.58
CA ASP A 134 2.90 5.86 20.16
C ASP A 134 1.67 5.09 19.66
N GLU A 135 1.09 5.52 18.56
CA GLU A 135 -0.17 4.97 18.03
C GLU A 135 -0.07 3.52 17.55
N ARG A 136 1.12 3.05 17.20
CA ARG A 136 1.35 1.70 16.64
C ARG A 136 1.79 0.71 17.71
N THR A 137 2.70 1.13 18.59
CA THR A 137 3.34 0.27 19.58
C THR A 137 2.73 0.42 20.97
N ASN A 138 1.93 1.47 21.20
CA ASN A 138 1.43 1.89 22.51
C ASN A 138 2.55 2.15 23.54
N ALA A 139 3.78 2.39 23.08
CA ALA A 139 4.88 2.76 23.94
C ALA A 139 4.68 4.19 24.48
N PRO A 140 4.98 4.45 25.77
CA PRO A 140 4.84 5.80 26.32
C PRO A 140 5.80 6.78 25.66
N LEU A 141 5.29 7.96 25.30
CA LEU A 141 6.04 9.09 24.74
C LEU A 141 6.12 10.21 25.77
N PRO A 142 7.28 10.89 25.90
CA PRO A 142 7.40 12.03 26.78
C PRO A 142 6.73 13.27 26.17
N PRO A 143 6.26 14.22 27.01
CA PRO A 143 5.86 15.54 26.53
C PRO A 143 7.08 16.35 26.05
N ALA A 144 6.83 17.44 25.32
CA ALA A 144 7.86 18.41 25.01
C ALA A 144 8.64 18.82 26.25
N VAL A 145 9.96 19.00 26.12
CA VAL A 145 10.85 19.35 27.24
C VAL A 145 10.34 20.51 28.08
N PRO A 146 9.85 21.66 27.52
CA PRO A 146 9.33 22.75 28.34
C PRO A 146 8.07 22.40 29.14
N VAL A 147 7.27 21.43 28.67
CA VAL A 147 6.13 20.91 29.45
C VAL A 147 6.62 20.03 30.61
N GLY A 148 7.65 19.23 30.40
CA GLY A 148 8.32 18.48 31.46
C GLY A 148 8.87 19.42 32.56
N GLU A 149 9.53 20.51 32.17
CA GLU A 149 10.04 21.54 33.11
C GLU A 149 8.91 22.24 33.87
N LEU A 150 7.77 22.50 33.22
CA LEU A 150 6.57 23.01 33.89
C LEU A 150 6.06 22.03 34.95
N LEU A 151 6.01 20.74 34.64
CA LEU A 151 5.61 19.69 35.59
C LEU A 151 6.60 19.60 36.77
N ASP A 152 7.90 19.76 36.54
CA ASP A 152 8.90 19.82 37.61
C ASP A 152 8.69 21.06 38.53
N ALA A 153 8.38 22.21 37.93
CA ALA A 153 8.05 23.41 38.69
C ALA A 153 6.78 23.26 39.54
N ILE A 154 5.76 22.59 39.01
CA ILE A 154 4.54 22.26 39.75
C ILE A 154 4.85 21.34 40.93
N ASP A 155 5.67 20.31 40.73
CA ASP A 155 6.08 19.41 41.83
C ASP A 155 6.91 20.12 42.90
N ALA A 156 7.72 21.10 42.51
CA ALA A 156 8.52 21.89 43.44
C ALA A 156 7.69 22.90 44.26
N SER A 157 6.64 23.45 43.66
CA SER A 157 5.82 24.53 44.27
C SER A 157 4.60 24.00 45.03
N ALA A 158 4.11 22.79 44.75
CA ALA A 158 2.91 22.23 45.36
C ALA A 158 3.22 20.93 46.11
N ARG A 159 2.63 20.78 47.31
CA ARG A 159 2.70 19.53 48.09
C ARG A 159 1.34 18.90 48.11
N THR A 160 1.29 17.56 47.88
CA THR A 160 0.07 16.77 47.96
C THR A 160 0.17 15.77 49.12
N PRO A 161 -0.95 15.33 49.71
CA PRO A 161 -0.95 14.30 50.74
C PRO A 161 -0.42 12.96 50.25
N HIS A 162 -0.63 12.68 48.97
CA HIS A 162 -0.27 11.40 48.32
C HIS A 162 0.32 11.63 46.93
N GLY A 163 1.59 11.32 46.72
CA GLY A 163 2.24 11.38 45.43
C GLY A 163 2.74 12.79 45.05
N ARG A 164 3.07 12.96 43.77
CA ARG A 164 3.57 14.23 43.21
C ARG A 164 2.41 15.10 42.74
N ALA A 165 2.61 16.41 42.73
CA ALA A 165 1.58 17.35 42.26
C ALA A 165 1.21 17.14 40.79
N ARG A 166 2.19 16.73 39.93
CA ARG A 166 1.95 16.40 38.53
C ARG A 166 0.95 15.24 38.36
N ASP A 167 0.91 14.29 39.29
CA ASP A 167 0.01 13.14 39.24
C ASP A 167 -1.48 13.53 39.34
N LEU A 168 -1.76 14.74 39.83
CA LEU A 168 -3.11 15.30 39.91
C LEU A 168 -3.52 16.09 38.66
N VAL A 169 -2.55 16.62 37.91
CA VAL A 169 -2.84 17.47 36.74
C VAL A 169 -2.64 16.76 35.41
N VAL A 170 -1.86 15.67 35.37
CA VAL A 170 -1.67 14.87 34.16
C VAL A 170 -2.76 13.80 34.06
N ILE A 171 -3.53 13.86 32.99
CA ILE A 171 -4.62 12.92 32.71
C ILE A 171 -4.22 12.06 31.51
N HIS A 172 -4.16 10.75 31.72
CA HIS A 172 -3.85 9.81 30.65
C HIS A 172 -5.15 9.30 30.01
N HIS A 173 -5.33 9.63 28.75
CA HIS A 173 -6.43 9.12 27.95
C HIS A 173 -6.08 7.76 27.30
N PRO A 174 -7.05 6.86 27.10
CA PRO A 174 -6.83 5.64 26.35
C PRO A 174 -6.42 5.94 24.91
N LEU A 175 -5.58 5.08 24.32
CA LEU A 175 -5.13 5.22 22.92
C LEU A 175 -6.29 5.17 21.93
N GLN A 176 -7.27 4.29 22.18
CA GLN A 176 -8.38 4.06 21.27
C GLN A 176 -9.53 5.02 21.53
N ALA A 177 -10.02 5.71 20.51
CA ALA A 177 -11.15 6.63 20.60
C ALA A 177 -12.42 5.96 21.12
N PHE A 178 -12.60 4.67 20.82
CA PHE A 178 -13.74 3.83 21.24
C PHE A 178 -13.52 3.09 22.57
N ASP A 179 -12.49 3.42 23.34
CA ASP A 179 -12.31 2.85 24.68
C ASP A 179 -13.46 3.32 25.60
N PRO A 180 -14.15 2.40 26.33
CA PRO A 180 -15.26 2.77 27.20
C PRO A 180 -14.92 3.84 28.23
N ARG A 181 -13.67 3.91 28.67
CA ARG A 181 -13.18 4.92 29.65
C ARG A 181 -13.35 6.35 29.18
N ASN A 182 -13.39 6.59 27.86
CA ASN A 182 -13.66 7.92 27.31
C ASN A 182 -15.10 8.42 27.53
N PHE A 183 -16.04 7.50 27.80
CA PHE A 183 -17.48 7.79 27.89
C PHE A 183 -18.04 7.60 29.29
N LEU A 184 -17.26 7.09 30.23
CA LEU A 184 -17.70 6.87 31.62
C LEU A 184 -17.66 8.19 32.39
N SER A 185 -18.76 8.47 33.11
CA SER A 185 -18.77 9.54 34.11
C SER A 185 -17.98 9.11 35.34
N ALA A 186 -17.42 10.10 36.07
CA ALA A 186 -16.73 9.89 37.32
C ALA A 186 -17.58 9.07 38.31
N GLY A 187 -17.17 7.88 38.61
CA GLY A 187 -17.89 6.95 39.53
C GLY A 187 -17.57 5.48 39.33
N ALA A 188 -16.97 5.11 38.21
CA ALA A 188 -16.67 3.72 37.85
C ALA A 188 -15.27 3.25 38.28
N GLU A 189 -14.34 4.16 38.60
CA GLU A 189 -13.03 3.83 39.18
C GLU A 189 -12.61 4.83 40.26
N PRO A 190 -12.14 4.37 41.42
CA PRO A 190 -11.80 5.25 42.52
C PRO A 190 -10.44 5.93 42.27
N ALA A 191 -10.42 7.21 42.43
CA ALA A 191 -9.32 8.09 42.76
C ALA A 191 -8.68 8.97 41.69
N ARG A 192 -8.72 8.73 40.38
CA ARG A 192 -8.08 9.61 39.38
C ARG A 192 -8.98 10.09 38.23
N ALA A 193 -10.03 9.36 37.90
CA ALA A 193 -11.02 9.75 36.88
C ALA A 193 -12.17 10.62 37.48
N ALA A 194 -12.16 10.85 38.76
CA ALA A 194 -13.32 11.33 39.51
C ALA A 194 -13.65 12.83 39.32
N ALA A 195 -12.80 13.62 38.70
CA ALA A 195 -13.06 15.07 38.62
C ALA A 195 -13.68 15.55 37.30
N HIS A 196 -13.63 14.81 36.23
CA HIS A 196 -13.87 15.34 34.88
C HIS A 196 -14.45 14.28 33.90
N GLY A 197 -15.61 13.75 34.10
CA GLY A 197 -16.19 12.75 33.18
C GLY A 197 -16.91 13.36 32.03
N PRO A 198 -17.58 12.74 31.06
CA PRO A 198 -16.96 12.00 29.97
C PRO A 198 -16.03 12.88 29.13
N TRP A 199 -14.98 12.29 28.56
CA TRP A 199 -13.99 13.02 27.74
C TRP A 199 -14.37 13.08 26.25
N SER A 200 -15.17 12.15 25.78
CA SER A 200 -15.62 12.09 24.39
C SER A 200 -17.14 12.19 24.30
N PHE A 201 -17.61 12.93 23.29
CA PHE A 201 -19.01 13.04 22.90
C PHE A 201 -19.25 12.50 21.48
N ASP A 202 -18.28 11.77 20.92
CA ASP A 202 -18.41 11.11 19.63
C ASP A 202 -19.36 9.93 19.71
N ALA A 203 -20.51 10.05 19.04
CA ALA A 203 -21.54 9.03 19.05
C ALA A 203 -21.11 7.73 18.33
N ALA A 204 -20.28 7.84 17.28
CA ALA A 204 -19.78 6.67 16.55
C ALA A 204 -18.78 5.87 17.41
N ALA A 205 -17.84 6.57 18.04
CA ALA A 205 -16.88 5.95 18.95
C ALA A 205 -17.58 5.33 20.18
N MET A 206 -18.63 5.98 20.72
CA MET A 206 -19.46 5.40 21.78
C MET A 206 -20.21 4.14 21.32
N GLY A 207 -20.70 4.14 20.08
CA GLY A 207 -21.29 2.95 19.44
C GLY A 207 -20.30 1.79 19.39
N GLY A 208 -19.07 2.06 19.01
CA GLY A 208 -17.95 1.11 19.03
C GLY A 208 -17.63 0.58 20.43
N ALA A 209 -17.56 1.48 21.43
CA ALA A 209 -17.35 1.10 22.83
C ALA A 209 -18.44 0.14 23.35
N ARG A 210 -19.71 0.41 23.02
CA ARG A 210 -20.83 -0.46 23.36
C ARG A 210 -20.74 -1.82 22.64
N ALA A 211 -20.40 -1.81 21.35
CA ALA A 211 -20.27 -3.03 20.57
C ALA A 211 -19.19 -3.97 21.15
N LEU A 212 -18.10 -3.43 21.69
CA LEU A 212 -17.04 -4.22 22.34
C LEU A 212 -17.49 -4.92 23.62
N THR A 213 -18.57 -4.47 24.27
CA THR A 213 -19.13 -5.13 25.47
C THR A 213 -20.11 -6.26 25.12
N LEU A 214 -20.52 -6.36 23.87
CA LEU A 214 -21.41 -7.42 23.43
C LEU A 214 -20.62 -8.73 23.19
N PRO A 215 -21.29 -9.89 23.31
CA PRO A 215 -20.69 -11.16 22.92
C PRO A 215 -20.19 -11.09 21.49
N ARG A 216 -18.99 -11.64 21.23
CA ARG A 216 -18.48 -11.75 19.88
C ARG A 216 -19.38 -12.68 19.08
N THR A 217 -19.99 -12.15 18.03
CA THR A 217 -20.69 -12.93 17.01
C THR A 217 -19.75 -13.12 15.81
N GLU A 218 -19.87 -14.26 15.17
CA GLU A 218 -19.17 -14.43 13.90
C GLU A 218 -19.66 -13.37 12.91
N PRO A 219 -18.74 -12.69 12.19
CA PRO A 219 -19.14 -11.72 11.18
C PRO A 219 -20.00 -12.44 10.12
N PRO A 220 -21.06 -11.80 9.62
CA PRO A 220 -21.85 -12.38 8.54
C PRO A 220 -20.93 -12.62 7.33
N PRO A 221 -21.25 -13.62 6.47
CA PRO A 221 -20.48 -13.83 5.25
C PRO A 221 -20.48 -12.56 4.41
N PHE A 222 -19.40 -12.32 3.67
CA PHE A 222 -19.23 -11.13 2.83
C PHE A 222 -20.42 -10.92 1.87
N LEU A 223 -20.99 -12.01 1.35
CA LEU A 223 -22.24 -12.01 0.60
C LEU A 223 -23.22 -12.98 1.24
N ALA A 224 -24.45 -12.56 1.44
CA ALA A 224 -25.53 -13.43 1.89
C ALA A 224 -25.94 -14.43 0.79
N GLU A 225 -25.97 -13.98 -0.46
CA GLU A 225 -26.34 -14.77 -1.64
C GLU A 225 -25.42 -14.44 -2.83
N PRO A 226 -25.23 -15.37 -3.78
CA PRO A 226 -24.48 -15.10 -5.01
C PRO A 226 -25.11 -13.95 -5.81
N LEU A 227 -24.30 -13.08 -6.33
CA LEU A 227 -24.75 -11.98 -7.19
C LEU A 227 -25.33 -12.51 -8.51
N GLU A 228 -26.27 -11.77 -9.08
CA GLU A 228 -26.76 -12.01 -10.43
C GLU A 228 -25.62 -11.98 -11.47
N PRO A 229 -25.73 -12.66 -12.60
CA PRO A 229 -24.75 -12.58 -13.67
C PRO A 229 -24.45 -11.13 -14.07
N SER A 230 -23.17 -10.84 -14.38
CA SER A 230 -22.80 -9.47 -14.79
C SER A 230 -23.37 -9.15 -16.17
N PRO A 231 -23.92 -7.94 -16.40
CA PRO A 231 -24.25 -7.48 -17.74
C PRO A 231 -23.01 -7.54 -18.65
N GLY A 232 -23.15 -8.11 -19.86
CA GLY A 232 -22.03 -8.25 -20.80
C GLY A 232 -21.01 -9.35 -20.44
N ALA A 233 -21.41 -10.31 -19.60
CA ALA A 233 -20.56 -11.46 -19.23
C ALA A 233 -20.15 -12.35 -20.42
N ASP A 234 -20.80 -12.18 -21.56
CA ASP A 234 -20.50 -12.86 -22.83
C ASP A 234 -19.25 -12.32 -23.56
N LEU A 235 -18.74 -11.16 -23.18
CA LEU A 235 -17.48 -10.60 -23.67
C LEU A 235 -16.43 -10.63 -22.57
N VAL A 236 -15.40 -11.42 -22.75
CA VAL A 236 -14.27 -11.58 -21.82
C VAL A 236 -12.99 -11.15 -22.50
N THR A 237 -12.18 -10.33 -21.87
CA THR A 237 -10.84 -10.08 -22.36
C THR A 237 -9.86 -11.11 -21.79
N LEU A 238 -8.84 -11.46 -22.56
CA LEU A 238 -7.79 -12.40 -22.11
C LEU A 238 -7.10 -11.89 -20.83
N GLU A 239 -6.91 -10.59 -20.72
CA GLU A 239 -6.26 -9.98 -19.55
C GLU A 239 -7.15 -10.07 -18.29
N GLU A 240 -8.46 -9.89 -18.41
CA GLU A 240 -9.41 -10.11 -17.30
C GLU A 240 -9.42 -11.56 -16.84
N LEU A 241 -9.37 -12.53 -17.79
CA LEU A 241 -9.28 -13.94 -17.47
C LEU A 241 -7.97 -14.26 -16.74
N VAL A 242 -6.83 -13.79 -17.25
CA VAL A 242 -5.52 -13.95 -16.63
C VAL A 242 -5.49 -13.32 -15.22
N SER A 243 -5.97 -12.08 -15.09
CA SER A 243 -6.05 -11.37 -13.81
C SER A 243 -6.91 -12.13 -12.79
N PHE A 244 -8.05 -12.67 -13.24
CA PHE A 244 -8.90 -13.51 -12.40
C PHE A 244 -8.18 -14.78 -11.95
N LEU A 245 -7.56 -15.53 -12.86
CA LEU A 245 -6.84 -16.76 -12.52
C LEU A 245 -5.69 -16.53 -11.53
N GLN A 246 -5.02 -15.40 -11.65
CA GLN A 246 -3.92 -15.04 -10.74
C GLN A 246 -4.40 -14.63 -9.35
N ARG A 247 -5.54 -13.94 -9.24
CA ARG A 247 -6.08 -13.39 -7.99
C ARG A 247 -7.62 -13.36 -8.03
N PRO A 248 -8.29 -14.51 -7.87
CA PRO A 248 -9.74 -14.62 -8.05
C PRO A 248 -10.56 -13.68 -7.18
N VAL A 249 -10.24 -13.59 -5.89
CA VAL A 249 -10.94 -12.70 -4.94
C VAL A 249 -10.73 -11.23 -5.26
N ARG A 250 -9.49 -10.84 -5.58
CA ARG A 250 -9.20 -9.47 -6.01
C ARG A 250 -9.91 -9.12 -7.32
N ALA A 251 -9.96 -10.05 -8.25
CA ALA A 251 -10.69 -9.85 -9.51
C ALA A 251 -12.20 -9.69 -9.27
N PHE A 252 -12.79 -10.48 -8.37
CA PHE A 252 -14.16 -10.33 -7.93
C PHE A 252 -14.42 -8.92 -7.36
N LEU A 253 -13.63 -8.49 -6.37
CA LEU A 253 -13.77 -7.17 -5.75
C LEU A 253 -13.65 -6.04 -6.78
N ARG A 254 -12.64 -6.12 -7.66
CA ARG A 254 -12.34 -5.05 -8.62
C ARG A 254 -13.25 -5.06 -9.85
N GLN A 255 -13.41 -6.23 -10.50
CA GLN A 255 -14.15 -6.33 -11.77
C GLN A 255 -15.67 -6.31 -11.55
N ARG A 256 -16.14 -6.86 -10.43
CA ARG A 256 -17.58 -6.98 -10.15
C ARG A 256 -18.11 -5.84 -9.26
N LEU A 257 -17.38 -5.48 -8.21
CA LEU A 257 -17.83 -4.50 -7.22
C LEU A 257 -17.16 -3.12 -7.35
N GLY A 258 -16.13 -2.98 -8.20
CA GLY A 258 -15.37 -1.74 -8.32
C GLY A 258 -14.53 -1.39 -7.09
N ILE A 259 -14.34 -2.35 -6.16
CA ILE A 259 -13.59 -2.15 -4.92
C ILE A 259 -12.10 -2.41 -5.18
N SER A 260 -11.26 -1.40 -4.92
CA SER A 260 -9.82 -1.53 -4.85
C SER A 260 -9.39 -1.25 -3.42
N LEU A 261 -8.77 -2.23 -2.77
CA LEU A 261 -8.16 -2.02 -1.47
C LEU A 261 -6.82 -1.31 -1.67
N GLN A 262 -6.68 -0.14 -1.04
CA GLN A 262 -5.41 0.55 -0.97
C GLN A 262 -4.51 -0.22 0.01
N ARG A 263 -3.26 -0.43 -0.39
CA ARG A 263 -2.23 -0.85 0.56
C ARG A 263 -1.66 0.41 1.18
N ASP A 264 -1.43 0.37 2.50
CA ASP A 264 -0.79 1.46 3.26
C ASP A 264 0.70 1.67 2.87
N GLU A 265 1.12 1.22 1.69
CA GLU A 265 2.52 1.16 1.27
C GLU A 265 3.07 2.47 0.70
N ASP A 266 2.26 3.50 0.50
CA ASP A 266 2.70 4.74 -0.17
C ASP A 266 3.07 5.88 0.78
N VAL A 267 3.55 5.58 1.98
CA VAL A 267 4.28 6.59 2.75
C VAL A 267 5.65 6.76 2.08
N VAL A 268 5.82 7.87 1.38
CA VAL A 268 7.14 8.24 0.84
C VAL A 268 8.15 8.23 1.99
N GLN A 269 9.11 7.31 1.92
CA GLN A 269 10.16 7.24 2.94
C GLN A 269 11.13 8.39 2.69
N ASP A 270 11.17 9.37 3.59
CA ASP A 270 12.12 10.49 3.55
C ASP A 270 13.58 10.04 3.79
N ALA A 271 13.77 8.85 4.33
CA ALA A 271 15.09 8.32 4.60
C ALA A 271 15.72 7.70 3.34
N LEU A 272 17.01 8.00 3.11
CA LEU A 272 17.80 7.31 2.09
C LEU A 272 17.81 5.81 2.37
N PRO A 273 17.58 4.95 1.38
CA PRO A 273 17.60 3.50 1.57
C PRO A 273 19.04 3.04 1.85
N ILE A 274 19.34 2.69 3.10
CA ILE A 274 20.64 2.11 3.48
C ILE A 274 20.66 0.60 3.21
N ALA A 275 19.51 -0.06 3.41
CA ALA A 275 19.31 -1.47 3.11
C ALA A 275 17.98 -1.65 2.38
N LEU A 276 17.98 -2.46 1.34
CA LEU A 276 16.76 -2.79 0.62
C LEU A 276 16.03 -3.95 1.30
N ASP A 277 14.73 -3.84 1.46
CA ASP A 277 13.88 -4.96 1.82
C ASP A 277 13.73 -5.97 0.66
N ALA A 278 13.02 -7.06 0.89
CA ALA A 278 12.84 -8.11 -0.12
C ALA A 278 12.08 -7.63 -1.36
N LEU A 279 11.10 -6.72 -1.20
CA LEU A 279 10.28 -6.19 -2.29
C LEU A 279 11.09 -5.21 -3.15
N ALA A 280 11.83 -4.30 -2.51
CA ALA A 280 12.73 -3.37 -3.19
C ALA A 280 13.83 -4.10 -3.98
N ARG A 281 14.47 -5.13 -3.37
CA ARG A 281 15.44 -6.00 -4.07
C ARG A 281 14.82 -6.69 -5.28
N TRP A 282 13.62 -7.24 -5.11
CA TRP A 282 12.90 -7.86 -6.23
C TRP A 282 12.63 -6.84 -7.35
N SER A 283 12.16 -5.64 -6.99
CA SER A 283 11.86 -4.58 -7.96
C SER A 283 13.10 -4.16 -8.76
N VAL A 284 14.25 -3.99 -8.10
CA VAL A 284 15.53 -3.70 -8.77
C VAL A 284 15.91 -4.83 -9.71
N GLY A 285 15.89 -6.08 -9.21
CA GLY A 285 16.23 -7.25 -10.01
C GLY A 285 15.32 -7.45 -11.23
N GLN A 286 14.02 -7.19 -11.08
CA GLN A 286 13.06 -7.26 -12.19
C GLN A 286 13.34 -6.21 -13.26
N ARG A 287 13.60 -4.95 -12.89
CA ARG A 287 13.93 -3.89 -13.85
C ARG A 287 15.26 -4.12 -14.56
N LEU A 288 16.28 -4.60 -13.83
CA LEU A 288 17.55 -4.99 -14.45
C LEU A 288 17.35 -6.12 -15.47
N LEU A 289 16.53 -7.13 -15.12
CA LEU A 289 16.18 -8.23 -16.03
C LEU A 289 15.46 -7.72 -17.27
N GLU A 290 14.46 -6.87 -17.13
CA GLU A 290 13.72 -6.27 -18.25
C GLU A 290 14.66 -5.48 -19.17
N ALA A 291 15.47 -4.58 -18.62
CA ALA A 291 16.45 -3.81 -19.39
C ALA A 291 17.41 -4.71 -20.17
N ARG A 292 17.90 -5.78 -19.55
CA ARG A 292 18.80 -6.74 -20.21
C ARG A 292 18.10 -7.53 -21.32
N LEU A 293 16.87 -7.97 -21.10
CA LEU A 293 16.07 -8.67 -22.10
C LEU A 293 15.70 -7.78 -23.31
N ASP A 294 15.63 -6.46 -23.10
CA ASP A 294 15.42 -5.45 -24.14
C ASP A 294 16.72 -5.05 -24.87
N GLY A 295 17.85 -5.68 -24.52
CA GLY A 295 19.14 -5.47 -25.17
C GLY A 295 19.95 -4.31 -24.60
N THR A 296 19.54 -3.68 -23.50
CA THR A 296 20.31 -2.64 -22.83
C THR A 296 21.64 -3.21 -22.30
N ALA A 297 22.74 -2.50 -22.53
CA ALA A 297 24.04 -2.92 -22.03
C ALA A 297 24.04 -2.99 -20.48
N ALA A 298 24.76 -3.95 -19.91
CA ALA A 298 24.82 -4.16 -18.46
C ALA A 298 25.15 -2.91 -17.66
N ARG A 299 26.13 -2.13 -18.14
CA ARG A 299 26.55 -0.88 -17.53
C ARG A 299 25.43 0.17 -17.51
N ASP A 300 24.70 0.30 -18.62
CA ASP A 300 23.65 1.31 -18.78
C ASP A 300 22.42 0.95 -17.93
N ALA A 301 22.08 -0.33 -17.82
CA ALA A 301 21.03 -0.81 -16.93
C ALA A 301 21.34 -0.49 -15.46
N VAL A 302 22.59 -0.70 -15.02
CA VAL A 302 23.03 -0.35 -13.65
C VAL A 302 23.00 1.16 -13.43
N LEU A 303 23.49 1.95 -14.38
CA LEU A 303 23.47 3.42 -14.29
C LEU A 303 22.04 3.97 -14.21
N ALA A 304 21.10 3.38 -14.95
CA ALA A 304 19.69 3.75 -14.88
C ALA A 304 19.08 3.47 -13.49
N GLU A 305 19.42 2.34 -12.86
CA GLU A 305 18.95 2.05 -11.50
C GLU A 305 19.58 2.96 -10.44
N ILE A 306 20.86 3.32 -10.57
CA ILE A 306 21.50 4.31 -9.70
C ILE A 306 20.83 5.69 -9.85
N ALA A 307 20.58 6.14 -11.09
CA ALA A 307 19.94 7.42 -11.37
C ALA A 307 18.49 7.49 -10.86
N ARG A 308 17.81 6.34 -10.75
CA ARG A 308 16.46 6.24 -10.20
C ARG A 308 16.39 6.54 -8.68
N GLY A 309 17.50 6.46 -7.96
CA GLY A 309 17.57 6.73 -6.51
C GLY A 309 16.98 5.64 -5.62
N GLY A 310 16.61 4.48 -6.15
CA GLY A 310 16.06 3.35 -5.39
C GLY A 310 17.11 2.43 -4.78
N LEU A 311 18.39 2.69 -5.01
CA LEU A 311 19.53 1.96 -4.45
C LEU A 311 20.15 2.73 -3.27
N PRO A 312 20.84 2.05 -2.35
CA PRO A 312 21.68 2.70 -1.35
C PRO A 312 22.68 3.65 -2.01
N PRO A 313 22.99 4.81 -1.39
CA PRO A 313 23.84 5.82 -2.01
C PRO A 313 25.30 5.39 -2.15
N GLY A 314 25.93 5.83 -3.24
CA GLY A 314 27.37 5.65 -3.50
C GLY A 314 27.81 4.19 -3.50
N GLU A 315 28.90 3.87 -2.82
CA GLU A 315 29.48 2.52 -2.77
C GLU A 315 28.58 1.49 -2.03
N LEU A 316 27.58 1.92 -1.27
CA LEU A 316 26.65 1.01 -0.61
C LEU A 316 25.70 0.29 -1.59
N ALA A 317 25.52 0.81 -2.80
CA ALA A 317 24.77 0.13 -3.86
C ALA A 317 25.48 -1.12 -4.39
N ARG A 318 26.82 -1.13 -4.33
CA ARG A 318 27.63 -2.18 -4.94
C ARG A 318 27.36 -3.59 -4.40
N PRO A 319 27.32 -3.84 -3.09
CA PRO A 319 26.98 -5.17 -2.57
C PRO A 319 25.61 -5.68 -3.00
N VAL A 320 24.61 -4.76 -3.09
CA VAL A 320 23.26 -5.10 -3.54
C VAL A 320 23.28 -5.54 -5.01
N LEU A 321 23.98 -4.81 -5.87
CA LEU A 321 24.10 -5.15 -7.28
C LEU A 321 24.90 -6.44 -7.49
N GLU A 322 25.99 -6.66 -6.74
CA GLU A 322 26.77 -7.89 -6.77
C GLU A 322 25.94 -9.11 -6.35
N GLU A 323 25.00 -8.96 -5.42
CA GLU A 323 24.05 -10.00 -5.02
C GLU A 323 23.01 -10.32 -6.10
N LEU A 324 22.44 -9.28 -6.74
CA LEU A 324 21.32 -9.43 -7.70
C LEU A 324 21.79 -9.87 -9.08
N TRP A 325 22.93 -9.38 -9.52
CA TRP A 325 23.40 -9.48 -10.90
C TRP A 325 23.57 -10.91 -11.43
N PRO A 326 24.16 -11.85 -10.68
CA PRO A 326 24.30 -13.24 -11.15
C PRO A 326 22.95 -13.88 -11.49
N GLY A 327 21.93 -13.62 -10.67
CA GLY A 327 20.57 -14.10 -10.93
C GLY A 327 19.93 -13.48 -12.18
N VAL A 328 20.18 -12.20 -12.44
CA VAL A 328 19.72 -11.53 -13.66
C VAL A 328 20.35 -12.14 -14.90
N GLU A 329 21.68 -12.25 -14.94
CA GLU A 329 22.40 -12.81 -16.10
C GLU A 329 22.07 -14.29 -16.35
N ALA A 330 21.87 -15.07 -15.31
CA ALA A 330 21.43 -16.46 -15.45
C ALA A 330 20.05 -16.56 -16.12
N LEU A 331 19.10 -15.71 -15.71
CA LEU A 331 17.77 -15.65 -16.33
C LEU A 331 17.85 -15.18 -17.79
N VAL A 332 18.63 -14.14 -18.09
CA VAL A 332 18.84 -13.63 -19.44
C VAL A 332 19.42 -14.72 -20.34
N ALA A 333 20.48 -15.41 -19.89
CA ALA A 333 21.12 -16.45 -20.67
C ALA A 333 20.20 -17.63 -21.00
N VAL A 334 19.31 -18.02 -20.08
CA VAL A 334 18.30 -19.05 -20.33
C VAL A 334 17.23 -18.52 -21.28
N ALA A 335 16.75 -17.31 -21.05
CA ALA A 335 15.71 -16.69 -21.88
C ALA A 335 16.17 -16.52 -23.34
N GLU A 336 17.38 -16.04 -23.58
CA GLU A 336 17.95 -15.90 -24.93
C GLU A 336 18.08 -17.21 -25.68
N ARG A 337 18.50 -18.27 -24.98
CA ARG A 337 18.53 -19.63 -25.57
C ARG A 337 17.15 -20.10 -25.99
N GLN A 338 16.12 -19.87 -25.15
CA GLN A 338 14.75 -20.25 -25.46
C GLN A 338 14.11 -19.37 -26.54
N ARG A 339 14.52 -18.10 -26.65
CA ARG A 339 14.07 -17.16 -27.68
C ARG A 339 14.65 -17.49 -29.07
N GLY A 340 15.77 -18.19 -29.15
CA GLY A 340 16.36 -18.69 -30.41
C GLY A 340 16.69 -17.62 -31.45
N GLY A 341 16.93 -16.37 -31.03
CA GLY A 341 17.21 -15.24 -31.95
C GLY A 341 16.02 -14.82 -32.83
N GLN A 342 14.82 -15.31 -32.55
CA GLN A 342 13.63 -14.97 -33.33
C GLN A 342 13.01 -13.64 -32.86
N GLU A 343 12.48 -12.87 -33.83
CA GLU A 343 11.79 -11.61 -33.52
C GLU A 343 10.50 -11.85 -32.74
N SER A 344 10.21 -10.94 -31.82
CA SER A 344 8.96 -10.90 -31.06
C SER A 344 7.79 -10.49 -31.94
N ARG A 345 6.66 -11.18 -31.79
CA ARG A 345 5.40 -10.84 -32.46
C ARG A 345 4.27 -10.77 -31.43
N THR A 346 3.31 -9.90 -31.70
CA THR A 346 2.05 -9.84 -30.98
C THR A 346 0.97 -10.47 -31.84
N LEU A 347 0.30 -11.51 -31.32
CA LEU A 347 -0.77 -12.21 -32.01
C LEU A 347 -2.12 -11.91 -31.38
N ALA A 348 -3.11 -11.57 -32.20
CA ALA A 348 -4.48 -11.36 -31.76
C ALA A 348 -5.16 -12.71 -31.44
N THR A 349 -5.98 -12.72 -30.42
CA THR A 349 -6.78 -13.88 -29.99
C THR A 349 -8.24 -13.48 -29.90
N ASN A 350 -9.00 -13.71 -30.98
CA ASN A 350 -10.42 -13.41 -31.08
C ASN A 350 -11.18 -14.72 -31.29
N LEU A 351 -11.85 -15.20 -30.28
CA LEU A 351 -12.56 -16.47 -30.28
C LEU A 351 -14.05 -16.24 -30.01
N VAL A 352 -14.89 -16.98 -30.69
CA VAL A 352 -16.33 -17.05 -30.44
C VAL A 352 -16.65 -18.51 -30.13
N PHE A 353 -17.20 -18.73 -28.96
CA PHE A 353 -17.60 -20.06 -28.50
C PHE A 353 -19.04 -20.37 -28.93
N ASP A 354 -19.41 -21.65 -28.92
CA ASP A 354 -20.73 -22.15 -29.32
C ASP A 354 -21.89 -21.67 -28.42
N ASP A 355 -21.61 -21.23 -27.19
CA ASP A 355 -22.57 -20.61 -26.28
C ASP A 355 -22.74 -19.08 -26.50
N GLY A 356 -22.07 -18.53 -27.51
CA GLY A 356 -22.09 -17.11 -27.83
C GLY A 356 -21.05 -16.27 -27.07
N THR A 357 -20.35 -16.84 -26.10
CA THR A 357 -19.28 -16.18 -25.36
C THR A 357 -18.13 -15.81 -26.29
N ARG A 358 -17.53 -14.64 -26.11
CA ARG A 358 -16.40 -14.16 -26.89
C ARG A 358 -15.20 -13.91 -26.00
N LEU A 359 -14.04 -14.41 -26.40
CA LEU A 359 -12.76 -14.09 -25.80
C LEU A 359 -11.96 -13.24 -26.76
N THR A 360 -11.56 -12.03 -26.32
CA THR A 360 -10.77 -11.10 -27.14
C THR A 360 -9.49 -10.69 -26.42
N GLY A 361 -8.44 -10.45 -27.18
CA GLY A 361 -7.17 -9.99 -26.61
C GLY A 361 -6.01 -10.17 -27.57
N SER A 362 -4.82 -10.02 -27.04
CA SER A 362 -3.58 -10.28 -27.76
C SER A 362 -2.53 -10.89 -26.83
N VAL A 363 -1.63 -11.66 -27.40
CA VAL A 363 -0.48 -12.23 -26.71
C VAL A 363 0.78 -11.66 -27.34
N ALA A 364 1.52 -10.90 -26.57
CA ALA A 364 2.83 -10.35 -26.95
C ALA A 364 3.95 -11.38 -26.68
N GLU A 365 5.14 -11.07 -27.10
CA GLU A 365 6.38 -11.85 -26.88
C GLU A 365 6.32 -13.29 -27.42
N VAL A 366 5.54 -13.51 -28.48
CA VAL A 366 5.53 -14.78 -29.21
C VAL A 366 6.69 -14.79 -30.21
N ARG A 367 7.56 -15.78 -30.11
CA ARG A 367 8.74 -15.94 -30.96
C ARG A 367 8.65 -17.27 -31.72
N GLY A 368 8.33 -17.16 -33.02
CA GLY A 368 8.00 -18.34 -33.81
C GLY A 368 6.76 -19.06 -33.28
N HIS A 369 6.96 -20.22 -32.66
CA HIS A 369 5.92 -21.02 -32.00
C HIS A 369 6.07 -21.08 -30.48
N VAL A 370 6.99 -20.29 -29.89
CA VAL A 370 7.29 -20.32 -28.46
C VAL A 370 6.81 -19.05 -27.78
N LEU A 371 6.04 -19.20 -26.72
CA LEU A 371 5.70 -18.13 -25.78
C LEU A 371 6.68 -18.19 -24.60
N VAL A 372 7.58 -17.21 -24.49
CA VAL A 372 8.58 -17.14 -23.41
C VAL A 372 8.18 -16.07 -22.41
N SER A 373 7.92 -16.47 -21.18
CA SER A 373 7.66 -15.58 -20.05
C SER A 373 8.79 -15.66 -19.03
N VAL A 374 9.39 -14.53 -18.68
CA VAL A 374 10.54 -14.45 -17.77
C VAL A 374 10.21 -13.54 -16.60
N SER A 375 10.58 -13.92 -15.39
CA SER A 375 10.40 -13.09 -14.20
C SER A 375 11.58 -13.25 -13.25
N TYR A 376 11.96 -12.16 -12.58
CA TYR A 376 12.94 -12.19 -11.50
C TYR A 376 12.41 -12.86 -10.23
N SER A 377 11.15 -13.22 -10.16
CA SER A 377 10.57 -14.04 -9.09
C SER A 377 11.08 -15.49 -9.16
N ARG A 378 10.99 -16.20 -8.04
CA ARG A 378 10.97 -17.67 -8.12
C ARG A 378 9.83 -18.10 -9.01
N LEU A 379 9.93 -19.29 -9.61
CA LEU A 379 8.87 -19.79 -10.48
C LEU A 379 7.53 -19.87 -9.74
N HIS A 380 6.74 -18.79 -9.88
CA HIS A 380 5.55 -18.59 -9.08
C HIS A 380 4.31 -19.14 -9.80
N PRO A 381 3.38 -19.80 -9.10
CA PRO A 381 2.13 -20.31 -9.66
C PRO A 381 1.36 -19.31 -10.55
N ARG A 382 1.30 -18.03 -10.15
CA ARG A 382 0.63 -16.96 -10.92
C ARG A 382 1.16 -16.80 -12.35
N HIS A 383 2.48 -16.89 -12.53
CA HIS A 383 3.10 -16.75 -13.85
C HIS A 383 2.79 -17.95 -14.73
N ARG A 384 2.78 -19.14 -14.15
CA ARG A 384 2.45 -20.39 -14.84
C ARG A 384 0.99 -20.41 -15.34
N LEU A 385 0.02 -19.99 -14.49
CA LEU A 385 -1.38 -19.85 -14.91
C LEU A 385 -1.58 -18.81 -16.01
N ALA A 386 -0.89 -17.66 -15.91
CA ALA A 386 -0.95 -16.65 -16.96
C ALA A 386 -0.41 -17.16 -18.29
N SER A 387 0.72 -17.87 -18.26
CA SER A 387 1.33 -18.49 -19.44
C SER A 387 0.42 -19.58 -20.03
N TRP A 388 -0.21 -20.39 -19.16
CA TRP A 388 -1.19 -21.38 -19.55
C TRP A 388 -2.40 -20.78 -20.27
N ALA A 389 -3.05 -19.79 -19.71
CA ALA A 389 -4.20 -19.13 -20.33
C ALA A 389 -3.86 -18.51 -21.70
N ARG A 390 -2.67 -17.91 -21.82
CA ARG A 390 -2.18 -17.35 -23.09
C ARG A 390 -1.87 -18.43 -24.11
N LEU A 391 -1.26 -19.54 -23.71
CA LEU A 391 -1.03 -20.69 -24.59
C LEU A 391 -2.34 -21.27 -25.12
N LEU A 392 -3.34 -21.43 -24.26
CA LEU A 392 -4.68 -21.87 -24.66
C LEU A 392 -5.30 -20.93 -25.69
N ALA A 393 -5.24 -19.61 -25.44
CA ALA A 393 -5.80 -18.60 -26.34
C ALA A 393 -5.11 -18.61 -27.72
N LEU A 394 -3.78 -18.72 -27.76
CA LEU A 394 -3.00 -18.84 -29.00
C LEU A 394 -3.35 -20.13 -29.75
N SER A 395 -3.37 -21.26 -29.06
CA SER A 395 -3.63 -22.58 -29.68
C SER A 395 -5.06 -22.73 -30.20
N ALA A 396 -6.02 -22.02 -29.58
CA ALA A 396 -7.40 -21.99 -30.07
C ALA A 396 -7.56 -21.04 -31.27
N ALA A 397 -6.91 -19.87 -31.24
CA ALA A 397 -7.03 -18.87 -32.30
C ALA A 397 -6.20 -19.20 -33.54
N HIS A 398 -5.06 -19.87 -33.39
CA HIS A 398 -4.11 -20.17 -34.45
C HIS A 398 -3.68 -21.65 -34.39
N PRO A 399 -4.59 -22.59 -34.58
CA PRO A 399 -4.33 -24.03 -34.36
C PRO A 399 -3.30 -24.63 -35.32
N ASP A 400 -3.04 -24.00 -36.44
CA ASP A 400 -2.04 -24.48 -37.42
C ASP A 400 -0.60 -24.34 -36.85
N ILE A 401 -0.38 -23.46 -35.89
CA ILE A 401 0.92 -23.26 -35.24
C ILE A 401 0.99 -24.10 -33.98
N PRO A 402 2.01 -24.98 -33.83
CA PRO A 402 2.15 -25.84 -32.65
C PRO A 402 2.79 -25.08 -31.47
N PHE A 403 2.06 -24.13 -30.89
CA PHE A 403 2.58 -23.30 -29.79
C PHE A 403 2.96 -24.14 -28.57
N GLU A 404 4.07 -23.77 -27.96
CA GLU A 404 4.47 -24.16 -26.61
C GLU A 404 4.69 -22.93 -25.73
N SER A 405 4.59 -23.11 -24.41
CA SER A 405 4.92 -22.03 -23.48
C SER A 405 6.05 -22.41 -22.54
N ILE A 406 6.92 -21.45 -22.26
CA ILE A 406 8.07 -21.57 -21.40
C ILE A 406 8.01 -20.44 -20.38
N THR A 407 7.91 -20.81 -19.10
CA THR A 407 7.94 -19.84 -17.98
C THR A 407 9.25 -20.02 -17.23
N ILE A 408 10.01 -18.94 -17.13
CA ILE A 408 11.35 -18.91 -16.54
C ILE A 408 11.32 -18.06 -15.28
N GLY A 409 11.83 -18.61 -14.20
CA GLY A 409 11.96 -17.91 -12.92
C GLY A 409 13.23 -18.32 -12.18
N ARG A 410 13.56 -17.63 -11.10
CA ARG A 410 14.69 -18.01 -10.24
C ARG A 410 14.40 -19.36 -9.56
N GLY A 411 15.40 -20.18 -9.47
CA GLY A 411 15.46 -21.37 -8.64
C GLY A 411 16.10 -21.09 -7.26
N GLN A 412 16.72 -22.09 -6.68
CA GLN A 412 17.53 -21.96 -5.47
C GLN A 412 18.96 -21.52 -5.84
N GLU A 413 19.63 -20.79 -4.93
CA GLU A 413 21.06 -20.43 -5.03
C GLU A 413 21.49 -19.89 -6.41
N SER A 414 20.76 -18.90 -6.95
CA SER A 414 21.00 -18.31 -8.28
C SER A 414 20.79 -19.25 -9.47
N SER A 415 20.25 -20.45 -9.27
CA SER A 415 19.81 -21.32 -10.36
C SER A 415 18.57 -20.75 -11.05
N VAL A 416 18.26 -21.27 -12.24
CA VAL A 416 17.08 -20.94 -13.00
C VAL A 416 16.18 -22.16 -13.06
N THR A 417 14.90 -21.95 -12.81
CA THR A 417 13.87 -23.00 -12.97
C THR A 417 13.02 -22.67 -14.19
N VAL A 418 12.78 -23.66 -15.01
CA VAL A 418 12.01 -23.55 -16.26
C VAL A 418 10.80 -24.47 -16.19
N ALA A 419 9.61 -23.91 -16.40
CA ALA A 419 8.40 -24.70 -16.63
C ALA A 419 8.03 -24.64 -18.09
N ARG A 420 7.92 -25.80 -18.71
CA ARG A 420 7.57 -25.96 -20.13
C ARG A 420 6.24 -26.66 -20.27
N VAL A 421 5.35 -26.09 -21.07
CA VAL A 421 4.12 -26.74 -21.51
C VAL A 421 4.22 -26.96 -23.02
N PRO A 422 4.29 -28.20 -23.48
CA PRO A 422 4.40 -28.52 -24.91
C PRO A 422 3.11 -28.19 -25.64
N GLN A 423 3.14 -28.31 -26.95
CA GLN A 423 1.95 -28.17 -27.82
C GLN A 423 0.78 -29.05 -27.34
N LEU A 424 -0.45 -28.55 -27.48
CA LEU A 424 -1.66 -29.18 -26.93
C LEU A 424 -2.19 -30.39 -27.73
N GLY A 425 -1.47 -30.79 -28.73
CA GLY A 425 -1.80 -31.98 -29.55
C GLY A 425 -1.05 -31.99 -30.88
N PRO A 426 -0.92 -33.17 -31.51
CA PRO A 426 -0.17 -33.34 -32.75
C PRO A 426 -0.83 -32.70 -33.98
N THR A 427 -2.17 -32.56 -34.00
CA THR A 427 -2.90 -32.01 -35.15
C THR A 427 -3.56 -30.66 -34.81
N PRO A 428 -3.79 -29.76 -35.80
CA PRO A 428 -4.50 -28.51 -35.59
C PRO A 428 -5.86 -28.69 -34.92
N GLU A 429 -6.64 -29.67 -35.35
CA GLU A 429 -7.99 -29.93 -34.82
C GLU A 429 -7.94 -30.36 -33.36
N LEU A 430 -6.95 -31.17 -32.97
CA LEU A 430 -6.80 -31.58 -31.57
C LEU A 430 -6.32 -30.40 -30.70
N ARG A 431 -5.39 -29.59 -31.19
CA ARG A 431 -4.95 -28.38 -30.50
C ARG A 431 -6.10 -27.40 -30.25
N HIS A 432 -6.88 -27.11 -31.31
CA HIS A 432 -8.05 -26.26 -31.23
C HIS A 432 -9.08 -26.79 -30.24
N ARG A 433 -9.45 -28.07 -30.37
CA ARG A 433 -10.45 -28.69 -29.49
C ARG A 433 -10.01 -28.69 -28.02
N THR A 434 -8.77 -29.08 -27.76
CA THR A 434 -8.22 -29.10 -26.38
C THR A 434 -8.19 -27.69 -25.79
N ALA A 435 -7.65 -26.75 -26.53
CA ALA A 435 -7.53 -25.35 -26.05
C ALA A 435 -8.90 -24.71 -25.80
N THR A 436 -9.86 -24.92 -26.70
CA THR A 436 -11.22 -24.40 -26.60
C THR A 436 -11.95 -24.98 -25.38
N ALA A 437 -11.83 -26.29 -25.13
CA ALA A 437 -12.46 -26.95 -24.00
C ALA A 437 -11.93 -26.39 -22.66
N GLU A 438 -10.61 -26.27 -22.52
CA GLU A 438 -9.99 -25.75 -21.32
C GLU A 438 -10.33 -24.23 -21.12
N LEU A 439 -10.31 -23.43 -22.18
CA LEU A 439 -10.72 -22.01 -22.10
C LEU A 439 -12.15 -21.84 -21.62
N LYS A 440 -13.09 -22.66 -22.15
CA LYS A 440 -14.48 -22.64 -21.69
C LYS A 440 -14.59 -22.96 -20.19
N ALA A 441 -13.85 -23.96 -19.72
CA ALA A 441 -13.83 -24.28 -18.28
C ALA A 441 -13.30 -23.14 -17.42
N LEU A 442 -12.25 -22.43 -17.86
CA LEU A 442 -11.68 -21.29 -17.15
C LEU A 442 -12.60 -20.05 -17.20
N ILE A 443 -13.26 -19.79 -18.33
CA ILE A 443 -14.24 -18.71 -18.49
C ILE A 443 -15.47 -18.96 -17.60
N ALA A 444 -15.97 -20.19 -17.57
CA ALA A 444 -17.07 -20.58 -16.69
C ALA A 444 -16.70 -20.42 -15.21
N LEU A 445 -15.46 -20.78 -14.83
CA LEU A 445 -14.96 -20.53 -13.48
C LEU A 445 -14.90 -19.04 -13.14
N ARG A 446 -14.45 -18.19 -14.08
CA ARG A 446 -14.47 -16.73 -13.91
C ARG A 446 -15.89 -16.22 -13.73
N ALA A 447 -16.85 -16.68 -14.54
CA ALA A 447 -18.25 -16.29 -14.42
C ALA A 447 -18.83 -16.67 -13.05
N GLU A 448 -18.51 -17.86 -12.52
CA GLU A 448 -18.85 -18.27 -11.16
C GLU A 448 -18.17 -17.34 -10.13
N GLY A 449 -16.87 -17.10 -10.26
CA GLY A 449 -16.08 -16.29 -9.35
C GLY A 449 -16.41 -14.79 -9.34
N LEU A 450 -17.10 -14.29 -10.36
CA LEU A 450 -17.64 -12.92 -10.37
C LEU A 450 -19.04 -12.82 -9.74
N ARG A 451 -19.64 -13.94 -9.37
CA ARG A 451 -20.90 -13.99 -8.63
C ARG A 451 -20.69 -14.19 -7.14
N VAL A 452 -19.65 -14.89 -6.76
CA VAL A 452 -19.29 -15.17 -5.37
C VAL A 452 -17.77 -15.29 -5.24
N PRO A 453 -17.16 -14.77 -4.16
CA PRO A 453 -15.73 -14.98 -3.90
C PRO A 453 -15.42 -16.48 -3.83
N LEU A 454 -14.55 -16.95 -4.72
CA LEU A 454 -14.16 -18.37 -4.71
C LEU A 454 -12.98 -18.59 -3.75
N PRO A 455 -13.05 -19.59 -2.86
CA PRO A 455 -11.96 -19.95 -1.95
C PRO A 455 -10.85 -20.71 -2.69
N VAL A 456 -10.24 -20.07 -3.69
CA VAL A 456 -9.18 -20.66 -4.53
C VAL A 456 -7.97 -19.73 -4.66
N PRO A 457 -7.32 -19.37 -3.51
CA PRO A 457 -6.09 -18.58 -3.55
C PRO A 457 -5.02 -19.30 -4.37
N CYS A 458 -4.27 -18.56 -5.16
CA CYS A 458 -3.48 -19.12 -6.25
C CYS A 458 -2.37 -20.08 -5.78
N LYS A 459 -1.62 -19.73 -4.74
CA LYS A 459 -0.55 -20.60 -4.20
C LYS A 459 -1.12 -21.79 -3.44
N THR A 460 -2.12 -21.53 -2.59
CA THR A 460 -2.80 -22.55 -1.77
C THR A 460 -3.44 -23.61 -2.66
N ALA A 461 -4.19 -23.18 -3.69
CA ALA A 461 -4.81 -24.09 -4.65
C ALA A 461 -3.78 -24.89 -5.47
N HIS A 462 -2.67 -24.24 -5.87
CA HIS A 462 -1.57 -24.94 -6.53
C HIS A 462 -0.95 -26.02 -5.62
N SER A 463 -0.70 -25.68 -4.35
CA SER A 463 -0.08 -26.61 -3.40
C SER A 463 -0.96 -27.84 -3.20
N TYR A 464 -2.27 -27.64 -3.01
CA TYR A 464 -3.25 -28.72 -2.92
C TYR A 464 -3.25 -29.62 -4.16
N ALA A 465 -3.42 -29.03 -5.34
CA ALA A 465 -3.50 -29.80 -6.60
C ALA A 465 -2.20 -30.54 -6.92
N ALA A 466 -1.05 -29.93 -6.65
CA ALA A 466 0.25 -30.57 -6.86
C ALA A 466 0.48 -31.74 -5.89
N ALA A 467 0.07 -31.61 -4.62
CA ALA A 467 0.11 -32.68 -3.64
C ALA A 467 -0.80 -33.85 -4.03
N THR A 468 -2.05 -33.55 -4.41
CA THR A 468 -3.02 -34.55 -4.91
C THR A 468 -2.45 -35.31 -6.10
N ARG A 469 -1.87 -34.62 -7.07
CA ARG A 469 -1.32 -35.23 -8.27
C ARG A 469 -0.10 -36.12 -8.01
N ARG A 470 0.72 -35.75 -6.99
CA ARG A 470 1.88 -36.57 -6.56
C ARG A 470 1.47 -37.77 -5.71
N GLY A 471 0.20 -37.89 -5.34
CA GLY A 471 -0.30 -38.93 -4.46
C GLY A 471 0.25 -38.80 -3.03
N LEU A 472 0.48 -37.58 -2.55
CA LEU A 472 0.88 -37.34 -1.17
C LEU A 472 -0.30 -37.64 -0.23
N ASP A 473 0.01 -38.12 0.97
CA ASP A 473 -0.99 -38.61 1.94
C ASP A 473 -1.90 -37.46 2.46
N ASP A 474 -1.44 -36.20 2.47
CA ASP A 474 -2.24 -35.09 2.95
C ASP A 474 -2.11 -33.82 2.08
N PRO A 475 -2.94 -33.70 1.00
CA PRO A 475 -3.02 -32.47 0.22
C PRO A 475 -3.54 -31.26 1.02
N ILE A 476 -4.28 -31.50 2.10
CA ILE A 476 -4.84 -30.46 2.97
C ILE A 476 -3.72 -29.81 3.78
N GLU A 477 -2.80 -30.58 4.33
CA GLU A 477 -1.65 -30.06 5.04
C GLU A 477 -0.80 -29.16 4.13
N ALA A 478 -0.51 -29.63 2.89
CA ALA A 478 0.23 -28.85 1.90
C ALA A 478 -0.46 -27.52 1.54
N ALA A 479 -1.79 -27.47 1.53
CA ALA A 479 -2.55 -26.24 1.32
C ALA A 479 -2.47 -25.31 2.55
N ASN A 480 -2.63 -25.86 3.74
CA ASN A 480 -2.60 -25.10 5.00
C ASN A 480 -1.24 -24.48 5.29
N GLU A 481 -0.14 -25.12 4.88
CA GLU A 481 1.21 -24.55 4.99
C GLU A 481 1.37 -23.25 4.20
N VAL A 482 0.64 -23.10 3.10
CA VAL A 482 0.69 -21.91 2.23
C VAL A 482 -0.38 -20.90 2.58
N TRP A 483 -1.54 -21.36 3.05
CA TRP A 483 -2.65 -20.50 3.44
C TRP A 483 -2.32 -19.70 4.70
N GLY A 484 -1.99 -20.38 5.79
CA GLY A 484 -1.83 -19.77 7.10
C GLY A 484 -0.50 -19.04 7.31
N SER A 485 -0.56 -17.87 7.93
CA SER A 485 0.62 -17.14 8.37
C SER A 485 1.27 -17.84 9.57
N ARG A 486 2.57 -18.12 9.52
CA ARG A 486 3.35 -18.79 10.58
C ARG A 486 4.69 -18.07 10.75
N PHE A 487 5.29 -18.14 11.93
CA PHE A 487 6.63 -17.63 12.32
C PHE A 487 7.48 -17.01 11.19
N GLY A 488 7.30 -15.70 10.92
CA GLY A 488 8.09 -14.99 9.89
C GLY A 488 7.68 -15.22 8.45
N TYR A 489 6.67 -16.06 8.18
CA TYR A 489 6.06 -16.26 6.87
C TYR A 489 4.64 -15.71 6.82
N THR A 490 4.36 -14.82 5.87
CA THR A 490 3.03 -14.28 5.63
C THR A 490 2.31 -15.15 4.61
N GLY A 491 1.26 -15.86 5.04
CA GLY A 491 0.41 -16.69 4.19
C GLY A 491 -0.52 -15.90 3.28
N GLU A 492 -1.27 -16.61 2.43
CA GLU A 492 -2.30 -15.96 1.60
C GLU A 492 -3.51 -15.48 2.41
N ASP A 493 -3.72 -15.97 3.64
CA ASP A 493 -4.72 -15.51 4.60
C ASP A 493 -4.55 -14.04 5.00
N ALA A 494 -3.33 -13.53 4.97
CA ALA A 494 -3.01 -12.14 5.28
C ALA A 494 -3.20 -11.18 4.11
N GLU A 495 -3.52 -11.66 2.90
CA GLU A 495 -3.86 -10.76 1.79
C GLU A 495 -5.17 -10.01 2.12
N PRO A 496 -5.21 -8.66 2.05
CA PRO A 496 -6.39 -7.87 2.47
C PRO A 496 -7.69 -8.28 1.76
N GLU A 497 -7.59 -8.66 0.50
CA GLU A 497 -8.73 -9.14 -0.29
C GLU A 497 -9.31 -10.46 0.26
N HIS A 498 -8.43 -11.35 0.75
CA HIS A 498 -8.86 -12.62 1.36
C HIS A 498 -9.48 -12.37 2.74
N GLN A 499 -8.88 -11.50 3.56
CA GLN A 499 -9.43 -11.14 4.87
C GLN A 499 -10.81 -10.49 4.78
N LEU A 500 -11.05 -9.71 3.71
CA LEU A 500 -12.32 -9.05 3.49
C LEU A 500 -13.42 -10.02 3.04
N ALA A 501 -13.12 -10.90 2.09
CA ALA A 501 -14.15 -11.59 1.31
C ALA A 501 -14.19 -13.12 1.52
N LEU A 502 -13.18 -13.71 2.15
CA LEU A 502 -13.17 -15.13 2.45
C LEU A 502 -13.37 -15.37 3.96
N PRO A 503 -13.96 -16.51 4.36
CA PRO A 503 -14.01 -16.89 5.76
C PRO A 503 -12.60 -17.15 6.30
N VAL A 504 -12.41 -16.93 7.60
CA VAL A 504 -11.12 -17.17 8.30
C VAL A 504 -10.65 -18.63 8.10
N THR A 505 -11.58 -19.56 8.18
CA THR A 505 -11.32 -20.98 7.88
C THR A 505 -11.84 -21.30 6.49
N LEU A 506 -10.95 -21.73 5.61
CA LEU A 506 -11.35 -22.13 4.26
C LEU A 506 -12.17 -23.42 4.27
N ASP A 507 -13.20 -23.45 3.43
CA ASP A 507 -13.90 -24.68 3.09
C ASP A 507 -12.97 -25.55 2.21
N ILE A 508 -12.36 -26.54 2.83
CA ILE A 508 -11.34 -27.39 2.21
C ILE A 508 -11.89 -28.25 1.09
N ASP A 509 -13.11 -28.77 1.22
CA ASP A 509 -13.72 -29.59 0.17
C ASP A 509 -13.98 -28.75 -1.08
N ARG A 510 -14.50 -27.55 -0.90
CA ARG A 510 -14.71 -26.60 -2.00
C ARG A 510 -13.40 -26.11 -2.59
N LEU A 511 -12.40 -25.80 -1.75
CA LEU A 511 -11.05 -25.47 -2.21
C LEU A 511 -10.48 -26.60 -3.07
N GLY A 512 -10.53 -27.84 -2.60
CA GLY A 512 -9.96 -29.00 -3.29
C GLY A 512 -10.56 -29.22 -4.67
N ALA A 513 -11.90 -29.18 -4.78
CA ALA A 513 -12.59 -29.30 -6.06
C ALA A 513 -12.20 -28.19 -7.05
N LEU A 514 -12.13 -26.95 -6.59
CA LEU A 514 -11.72 -25.80 -7.40
C LEU A 514 -10.23 -25.86 -7.76
N ALA A 515 -9.37 -26.25 -6.84
CA ALA A 515 -7.92 -26.38 -7.06
C ALA A 515 -7.61 -27.37 -8.17
N VAL A 516 -8.24 -28.55 -8.14
CA VAL A 516 -8.08 -29.58 -9.18
C VAL A 516 -8.61 -29.05 -10.51
N ARG A 517 -9.79 -28.43 -10.53
CA ARG A 517 -10.39 -27.86 -11.75
C ARG A 517 -9.49 -26.80 -12.42
N VAL A 518 -8.79 -25.99 -11.65
CA VAL A 518 -7.90 -24.93 -12.17
C VAL A 518 -6.54 -25.49 -12.59
N TRP A 519 -5.97 -26.38 -11.78
CA TRP A 519 -4.56 -26.71 -11.89
C TRP A 519 -4.26 -28.04 -12.58
N ASP A 520 -5.13 -29.05 -12.45
CA ASP A 520 -4.82 -30.37 -12.99
C ASP A 520 -4.57 -30.37 -14.51
N PRO A 521 -5.32 -29.62 -15.35
CA PRO A 521 -5.06 -29.57 -16.79
C PRO A 521 -3.66 -29.02 -17.13
N LEU A 522 -3.16 -28.04 -16.38
CA LEU A 522 -1.81 -27.49 -16.52
C LEU A 522 -0.77 -28.50 -16.02
N LEU A 523 -0.91 -28.95 -14.76
CA LEU A 523 0.05 -29.84 -14.11
C LEU A 523 0.20 -31.18 -14.82
N ALA A 524 -0.84 -31.64 -15.56
CA ALA A 524 -0.79 -32.85 -16.36
C ALA A 524 0.15 -32.74 -17.56
N ARG A 525 0.43 -31.54 -18.04
CA ARG A 525 1.19 -31.28 -19.26
C ARG A 525 2.53 -30.59 -19.02
N GLU A 526 2.67 -29.96 -17.87
CA GLU A 526 3.85 -29.17 -17.55
C GLU A 526 5.02 -30.04 -17.11
N VAL A 527 6.20 -29.70 -17.61
CA VAL A 527 7.49 -30.26 -17.19
C VAL A 527 8.31 -29.15 -16.55
N ILE A 528 8.83 -29.40 -15.36
CA ILE A 528 9.68 -28.44 -14.63
C ILE A 528 11.11 -28.96 -14.65
N GLU A 529 12.06 -28.12 -15.12
CA GLU A 529 13.47 -28.39 -15.25
C GLU A 529 14.30 -27.44 -14.36
#